data_65238ff59cf2f6c8782ae9e91f35a7c6
#
_entry.id   65238ff59cf2f6c8782ae9e91f35a7c6
#
_cell.length_a   1.000
_cell.length_b   1.000
_cell.length_c   1.000
_cell.angle_alpha   90.00
_cell.angle_beta   90.00
_cell.angle_gamma   90.00
#
_symmetry.space_group_name_H-M   'P 1'
#
loop_
_entity.id
_entity.type
_entity.pdbx_description
1 polymer ?
#
loop_
_entity_poly.entity_id
_entity_poly.type
_entity_poly.pdbx_seq_one_letter_code
_entity_poly.pdbx_strand_id
1 'polypeptide(L)'
;MPIENSNTSDRDAEPFVEVDPTGRFGRYDDLLGHGAVKKVYRAFDQEEGTEVAWNQVRLRTFSEDPTLINRLYSEVKLLSTLKNKYIIVCYSVWRDEAHNTLNFITEVCTSGNLRQYRKKHRHVSIRALKKWSRQVLEGLEYLHTHEPCIIHRDLNCSNIFINGNTGQVKIGDLGFAAIVGKNHEAHSIIGTPEYMAPELYEEDYTEMVDIYSFGMCLLEMVTMEIPYSECDSVAKIYKKVTAGIKPAGLNKVTDPEVKAFIEKSIAQPRARPSASDLLKDPFLSEPKSNIEEIELIL
;
A
#
# COMPACT_ATOMS: atom_id res chain seq x y z
N MET A 1 -54.86 32.54 -0.19
CA MET A 1 -54.34 31.30 -0.74
C MET A 1 -53.00 31.08 -0.14
N PRO A 2 -52.75 30.04 0.67
CA PRO A 2 -51.46 29.75 1.25
C PRO A 2 -50.61 29.03 0.19
N ILE A 3 -49.35 29.47 0.07
CA ILE A 3 -48.34 28.85 -0.76
C ILE A 3 -47.86 27.59 -0.03
N GLU A 4 -48.21 26.45 -0.58
CA GLU A 4 -47.64 25.15 -0.10
C GLU A 4 -46.15 25.14 -0.41
N ASN A 5 -45.34 25.16 0.64
CA ASN A 5 -43.94 24.76 0.57
C ASN A 5 -43.88 23.27 0.27
N SER A 6 -43.64 22.93 -0.98
CA SER A 6 -43.27 21.56 -1.35
C SER A 6 -41.87 21.25 -0.84
N ASN A 7 -41.80 20.66 0.36
CA ASN A 7 -40.67 19.90 0.79
C ASN A 7 -40.58 18.65 -0.09
N THR A 8 -39.90 18.75 -1.22
CA THR A 8 -39.35 17.59 -1.91
C THR A 8 -38.17 17.08 -1.08
N SER A 9 -38.47 16.22 -0.10
CA SER A 9 -37.46 15.40 0.49
C SER A 9 -36.83 14.58 -0.63
N ASP A 10 -35.53 14.75 -0.81
CA ASP A 10 -34.65 13.97 -1.69
C ASP A 10 -34.75 12.49 -1.26
N ARG A 11 -35.77 11.76 -1.75
CA ARG A 11 -36.04 10.36 -1.38
C ARG A 11 -35.08 9.38 -2.06
N ASP A 12 -34.22 9.87 -2.97
CA ASP A 12 -33.30 9.07 -3.75
C ASP A 12 -31.84 9.15 -3.28
N ALA A 13 -31.51 10.00 -2.28
CA ALA A 13 -30.19 10.09 -1.73
C ALA A 13 -29.96 8.93 -0.73
N GLU A 14 -28.91 8.13 -0.98
CA GLU A 14 -28.48 7.10 -0.04
C GLU A 14 -28.03 7.75 1.27
N PRO A 15 -28.63 7.37 2.44
CA PRO A 15 -28.34 8.05 3.70
C PRO A 15 -26.96 7.66 4.23
N PHE A 16 -26.23 8.61 4.80
CA PHE A 16 -25.05 8.31 5.61
C PHE A 16 -25.48 7.63 6.91
N VAL A 17 -24.77 6.56 7.28
CA VAL A 17 -24.95 5.86 8.57
C VAL A 17 -24.12 6.49 9.69
N GLU A 18 -23.13 7.28 9.33
CA GLU A 18 -22.24 7.99 10.27
C GLU A 18 -21.63 9.22 9.55
N VAL A 19 -21.42 10.29 10.31
CA VAL A 19 -20.74 11.52 9.82
C VAL A 19 -19.59 11.81 10.75
N ASP A 20 -18.47 12.28 10.20
CA ASP A 20 -17.28 12.64 10.99
C ASP A 20 -17.53 13.85 11.91
N PRO A 21 -16.69 14.10 12.93
CA PRO A 21 -16.91 15.20 13.87
C PRO A 21 -16.95 16.59 13.25
N THR A 22 -16.42 16.78 12.04
CA THR A 22 -16.45 18.07 11.32
C THR A 22 -17.72 18.26 10.49
N GLY A 23 -18.46 17.17 10.21
CA GLY A 23 -19.63 17.16 9.33
C GLY A 23 -19.29 17.09 7.85
N ARG A 24 -18.00 16.99 7.49
CA ARG A 24 -17.52 16.97 6.09
C ARG A 24 -17.66 15.60 5.44
N PHE A 25 -17.32 14.53 6.16
CA PHE A 25 -17.28 13.18 5.59
C PHE A 25 -18.45 12.34 6.07
N GLY A 26 -19.22 11.80 5.14
CA GLY A 26 -20.33 10.89 5.42
C GLY A 26 -20.01 9.45 5.02
N ARG A 27 -20.23 8.50 5.92
CA ARG A 27 -20.00 7.08 5.72
C ARG A 27 -21.28 6.37 5.28
N TYR A 28 -21.17 5.52 4.27
CA TYR A 28 -22.20 4.56 3.89
C TYR A 28 -22.00 3.21 4.63
N ASP A 29 -22.98 2.32 4.54
CA ASP A 29 -22.87 0.97 5.11
C ASP A 29 -22.12 -0.02 4.18
N ASP A 30 -21.61 0.45 3.05
CA ASP A 30 -20.87 -0.34 2.08
C ASP A 30 -19.45 -0.63 2.53
N LEU A 31 -19.15 -1.90 2.76
CA LEU A 31 -17.83 -2.37 3.14
C LEU A 31 -16.96 -2.57 1.88
N LEU A 32 -15.91 -1.78 1.72
CA LEU A 32 -14.92 -1.90 0.65
C LEU A 32 -13.87 -2.97 0.94
N GLY A 33 -13.59 -3.22 2.22
CA GLY A 33 -12.61 -4.20 2.65
C GLY A 33 -12.58 -4.38 4.17
N HIS A 34 -12.05 -5.52 4.61
CA HIS A 34 -11.86 -5.78 6.02
C HIS A 34 -10.58 -6.59 6.26
N GLY A 35 -9.89 -6.28 7.34
CA GLY A 35 -8.80 -7.05 7.91
C GLY A 35 -9.11 -7.48 9.34
N ALA A 36 -8.12 -8.07 10.03
CA ALA A 36 -8.28 -8.52 11.43
C ALA A 36 -8.67 -7.39 12.37
N VAL A 37 -8.15 -6.20 12.19
CA VAL A 37 -8.31 -5.05 13.09
C VAL A 37 -8.95 -3.83 12.43
N LYS A 38 -9.04 -3.80 11.11
CA LYS A 38 -9.49 -2.64 10.32
C LYS A 38 -10.65 -3.01 9.40
N LYS A 39 -11.64 -2.13 9.33
CA LYS A 39 -12.69 -2.12 8.32
C LYS A 39 -12.56 -0.87 7.46
N VAL A 40 -12.85 -0.99 6.18
CA VAL A 40 -12.83 0.13 5.22
C VAL A 40 -14.21 0.23 4.57
N TYR A 41 -14.82 1.38 4.66
CA TYR A 41 -16.14 1.66 4.13
C TYR A 41 -16.10 2.69 3.02
N ARG A 42 -17.07 2.65 2.13
CA ARG A 42 -17.33 3.73 1.18
C ARG A 42 -17.81 4.95 1.95
N ALA A 43 -17.30 6.11 1.60
CA ALA A 43 -17.70 7.38 2.18
C ALA A 43 -17.65 8.50 1.13
N PHE A 44 -18.14 9.66 1.50
CA PHE A 44 -18.25 10.80 0.61
C PHE A 44 -17.75 12.07 1.29
N ASP A 45 -16.93 12.83 0.58
CA ASP A 45 -16.51 14.16 0.97
C ASP A 45 -17.54 15.17 0.45
N GLN A 46 -18.35 15.72 1.35
CA GLN A 46 -19.45 16.64 1.02
C GLN A 46 -18.95 18.01 0.57
N GLU A 47 -17.72 18.39 0.92
CA GLU A 47 -17.12 19.66 0.48
C GLU A 47 -16.54 19.57 -0.94
N GLU A 48 -15.81 18.49 -1.24
CA GLU A 48 -15.16 18.30 -2.53
C GLU A 48 -16.05 17.56 -3.54
N GLY A 49 -17.16 16.96 -3.10
CA GLY A 49 -18.06 16.20 -3.96
C GLY A 49 -17.46 14.92 -4.51
N THR A 50 -16.58 14.26 -3.76
CA THR A 50 -15.84 13.08 -4.20
C THR A 50 -16.01 11.88 -3.26
N GLU A 51 -15.90 10.66 -3.82
CA GLU A 51 -15.85 9.45 -3.02
C GLU A 51 -14.51 9.32 -2.30
N VAL A 52 -14.56 8.86 -1.05
CA VAL A 52 -13.40 8.61 -0.19
C VAL A 52 -13.57 7.28 0.54
N ALA A 53 -12.50 6.80 1.16
CA ALA A 53 -12.51 5.60 1.99
C ALA A 53 -12.47 5.99 3.47
N TRP A 54 -13.44 5.49 4.23
CA TRP A 54 -13.47 5.62 5.70
C TRP A 54 -12.86 4.38 6.32
N ASN A 55 -11.69 4.55 6.90
CA ASN A 55 -10.97 3.50 7.60
C ASN A 55 -11.31 3.54 9.10
N GLN A 56 -11.74 2.42 9.65
CA GLN A 56 -12.10 2.28 11.05
C GLN A 56 -11.31 1.15 11.71
N VAL A 57 -10.55 1.48 12.74
CA VAL A 57 -9.70 0.55 13.50
C VAL A 57 -10.28 0.38 14.90
N ARG A 58 -10.47 -0.88 15.32
CA ARG A 58 -10.95 -1.19 16.68
C ARG A 58 -9.80 -1.12 17.67
N LEU A 59 -9.84 -0.17 18.59
CA LEU A 59 -8.78 0.04 19.58
C LEU A 59 -8.70 -1.06 20.65
N ARG A 60 -9.80 -1.77 20.93
CA ARG A 60 -9.81 -2.91 21.87
C ARG A 60 -8.83 -4.02 21.48
N THR A 61 -8.47 -4.12 20.20
CA THR A 61 -7.51 -5.12 19.70
C THR A 61 -6.08 -4.79 20.10
N PHE A 62 -5.78 -3.56 20.53
CA PHE A 62 -4.43 -3.04 20.81
C PHE A 62 -4.11 -2.95 22.30
N SER A 63 -4.81 -3.71 23.16
CA SER A 63 -4.67 -3.60 24.60
C SER A 63 -5.34 -2.33 25.20
N GLU A 64 -5.59 -2.36 26.50
CA GLU A 64 -6.11 -1.19 27.23
C GLU A 64 -4.99 -0.19 27.61
N ASP A 65 -3.78 -0.34 27.05
CA ASP A 65 -2.67 0.57 27.32
C ASP A 65 -2.86 1.91 26.57
N PRO A 66 -3.12 3.00 27.32
CA PRO A 66 -3.31 4.33 26.73
C PRO A 66 -2.09 4.82 25.96
N THR A 67 -0.87 4.43 26.37
CA THR A 67 0.38 4.85 25.73
C THR A 67 0.45 4.32 24.30
N LEU A 68 0.03 3.08 24.11
CA LEU A 68 -0.01 2.43 22.81
C LEU A 68 -1.03 3.07 21.89
N ILE A 69 -2.23 3.34 22.41
CA ILE A 69 -3.30 3.98 21.65
C ILE A 69 -2.87 5.40 21.22
N ASN A 70 -2.21 6.15 22.10
CA ASN A 70 -1.71 7.49 21.78
C ASN A 70 -0.60 7.43 20.72
N ARG A 71 0.25 6.41 20.77
CA ARG A 71 1.28 6.19 19.76
C ARG A 71 0.65 5.87 18.41
N LEU A 72 -0.33 4.95 18.36
CA LEU A 72 -1.10 4.65 17.17
C LEU A 72 -1.71 5.90 16.54
N TYR A 73 -2.38 6.70 17.37
CA TYR A 73 -2.97 7.96 16.92
C TYR A 73 -1.93 8.91 16.32
N SER A 74 -0.77 9.08 16.99
CA SER A 74 0.30 9.95 16.51
C SER A 74 0.90 9.48 15.19
N GLU A 75 1.11 8.17 15.02
CA GLU A 75 1.62 7.59 13.78
C GLU A 75 0.61 7.75 12.62
N VAL A 76 -0.68 7.47 12.85
CA VAL A 76 -1.71 7.69 11.81
C VAL A 76 -1.86 9.18 11.50
N LYS A 77 -1.74 10.05 12.50
CA LYS A 77 -1.77 11.51 12.30
C LYS A 77 -0.59 11.99 11.45
N LEU A 78 0.60 11.39 11.61
CA LEU A 78 1.75 11.69 10.75
C LEU A 78 1.41 11.43 9.27
N LEU A 79 0.66 10.37 8.97
CA LEU A 79 0.27 10.05 7.60
C LEU A 79 -0.58 11.15 6.95
N SER A 80 -1.36 11.90 7.73
CA SER A 80 -2.15 13.02 7.22
C SER A 80 -1.29 14.23 6.79
N THR A 81 -0.01 14.25 7.17
CA THR A 81 0.94 15.28 6.76
C THR A 81 1.69 14.95 5.47
N LEU A 82 1.65 13.71 5.03
CA LEU A 82 2.38 13.25 3.85
C LEU A 82 1.76 13.80 2.56
N LYS A 83 2.61 14.33 1.67
CA LYS A 83 2.21 14.88 0.38
C LYS A 83 3.15 14.34 -0.71
N ASN A 84 2.74 13.27 -1.34
CA ASN A 84 3.44 12.68 -2.47
C ASN A 84 2.44 12.06 -3.44
N LYS A 85 2.66 12.22 -4.74
CA LYS A 85 1.74 11.73 -5.79
C LYS A 85 1.61 10.21 -5.85
N TYR A 86 2.52 9.46 -5.22
CA TYR A 86 2.53 7.99 -5.20
C TYR A 86 2.25 7.40 -3.82
N ILE A 87 1.78 8.23 -2.90
CA ILE A 87 1.30 7.82 -1.58
C ILE A 87 -0.18 8.15 -1.48
N ILE A 88 -1.00 7.22 -0.98
CA ILE A 88 -2.42 7.45 -0.70
C ILE A 88 -2.57 8.63 0.26
N VAL A 89 -3.37 9.62 -0.12
CA VAL A 89 -3.64 10.79 0.69
C VAL A 89 -4.53 10.42 1.88
N CYS A 90 -4.16 10.89 3.06
CA CYS A 90 -4.98 10.84 4.27
C CYS A 90 -5.53 12.24 4.55
N TYR A 91 -6.85 12.42 4.51
CA TYR A 91 -7.50 13.72 4.64
C TYR A 91 -7.81 14.10 6.07
N SER A 92 -8.18 13.14 6.92
CA SER A 92 -8.63 13.37 8.29
C SER A 92 -8.33 12.18 9.18
N VAL A 93 -8.10 12.44 10.48
CA VAL A 93 -7.86 11.40 11.50
C VAL A 93 -8.52 11.85 12.80
N TRP A 94 -9.31 10.98 13.42
CA TRP A 94 -9.89 11.24 14.74
C TRP A 94 -10.10 9.95 15.54
N ARG A 95 -10.18 10.10 16.86
CA ARG A 95 -10.54 9.04 17.78
C ARG A 95 -12.01 9.19 18.17
N ASP A 96 -12.77 8.11 18.06
CA ASP A 96 -14.10 8.00 18.61
C ASP A 96 -14.02 7.23 19.93
N GLU A 97 -14.14 7.97 21.03
CA GLU A 97 -14.08 7.40 22.39
C GLU A 97 -15.33 6.58 22.74
N ALA A 98 -16.49 6.97 22.20
CA ALA A 98 -17.76 6.28 22.48
C ALA A 98 -17.76 4.85 21.91
N HIS A 99 -17.21 4.67 20.72
CA HIS A 99 -17.12 3.36 20.05
C HIS A 99 -15.74 2.70 20.20
N ASN A 100 -14.80 3.38 20.89
CA ASN A 100 -13.42 2.94 21.06
C ASN A 100 -12.76 2.56 19.72
N THR A 101 -12.85 3.48 18.76
CA THR A 101 -12.27 3.32 17.41
C THR A 101 -11.37 4.48 17.05
N LEU A 102 -10.36 4.20 16.22
CA LEU A 102 -9.61 5.20 15.49
C LEU A 102 -10.12 5.23 14.06
N ASN A 103 -10.49 6.40 13.59
CA ASN A 103 -11.03 6.62 12.27
C ASN A 103 -10.12 7.54 11.46
N PHE A 104 -9.99 7.28 10.17
CA PHE A 104 -9.29 8.16 9.25
C PHE A 104 -9.84 8.04 7.83
N ILE A 105 -9.81 9.14 7.10
CA ILE A 105 -10.32 9.24 5.74
C ILE A 105 -9.14 9.25 4.78
N THR A 106 -9.22 8.41 3.76
CA THR A 106 -8.22 8.36 2.68
C THR A 106 -8.87 8.52 1.32
N GLU A 107 -8.08 8.92 0.34
CA GLU A 107 -8.53 8.82 -1.05
C GLU A 107 -8.84 7.36 -1.41
N VAL A 108 -9.72 7.17 -2.39
CA VAL A 108 -10.06 5.86 -2.94
C VAL A 108 -9.57 5.75 -4.38
N CYS A 109 -8.91 4.63 -4.70
CA CYS A 109 -8.57 4.29 -6.07
C CYS A 109 -9.62 3.33 -6.62
N THR A 110 -10.45 3.81 -7.53
CA THR A 110 -11.64 3.10 -8.05
C THR A 110 -11.34 1.81 -8.79
N SER A 111 -10.12 1.65 -9.30
CA SER A 111 -9.69 0.41 -9.99
C SER A 111 -9.15 -0.67 -9.06
N GLY A 112 -9.18 -0.43 -7.74
CA GLY A 112 -8.75 -1.38 -6.72
C GLY A 112 -7.23 -1.47 -6.59
N ASN A 113 -6.75 -2.57 -6.00
CA ASN A 113 -5.34 -2.80 -5.81
C ASN A 113 -4.67 -3.46 -7.02
N LEU A 114 -3.34 -3.41 -7.05
CA LEU A 114 -2.54 -3.88 -8.18
C LEU A 114 -2.68 -5.40 -8.41
N ARG A 115 -2.85 -6.20 -7.35
CA ARG A 115 -3.12 -7.64 -7.47
C ARG A 115 -4.42 -7.92 -8.20
N GLN A 116 -5.50 -7.25 -7.83
CA GLN A 116 -6.81 -7.40 -8.48
C GLN A 116 -6.75 -6.90 -9.93
N TYR A 117 -6.06 -5.78 -10.14
CA TYR A 117 -5.90 -5.20 -11.46
C TYR A 117 -5.13 -6.13 -12.41
N ARG A 118 -4.01 -6.72 -11.94
CA ARG A 118 -3.22 -7.69 -12.72
C ARG A 118 -4.00 -8.98 -13.04
N LYS A 119 -4.87 -9.45 -12.14
CA LYS A 119 -5.75 -10.61 -12.43
C LYS A 119 -6.71 -10.33 -13.58
N LYS A 120 -7.22 -9.10 -13.69
CA LYS A 120 -8.09 -8.66 -14.80
C LYS A 120 -7.30 -8.39 -16.08
N HIS A 121 -6.10 -7.82 -15.97
CA HIS A 121 -5.25 -7.41 -17.10
C HIS A 121 -3.99 -8.27 -17.15
N ARG A 122 -4.11 -9.47 -17.72
CA ARG A 122 -3.02 -10.45 -17.74
C ARG A 122 -1.87 -10.07 -18.65
N HIS A 123 -2.17 -9.38 -19.77
CA HIS A 123 -1.17 -8.94 -20.74
C HIS A 123 -0.78 -7.49 -20.46
N VAL A 124 0.31 -7.32 -19.75
CA VAL A 124 0.89 -6.01 -19.44
C VAL A 124 2.30 -5.97 -19.99
N SER A 125 2.64 -4.89 -20.69
CA SER A 125 3.97 -4.71 -21.27
C SER A 125 5.02 -4.47 -20.18
N ILE A 126 6.27 -4.81 -20.49
CA ILE A 126 7.42 -4.50 -19.63
C ILE A 126 7.52 -2.99 -19.34
N ARG A 127 7.13 -2.14 -20.29
CA ARG A 127 7.08 -0.68 -20.12
C ARG A 127 6.13 -0.28 -18.99
N ALA A 128 4.95 -0.89 -18.92
CA ALA A 128 3.99 -0.62 -17.84
C ALA A 128 4.52 -1.12 -16.49
N LEU A 129 5.15 -2.29 -16.44
CA LEU A 129 5.78 -2.81 -15.23
C LEU A 129 6.91 -1.90 -14.73
N LYS A 130 7.76 -1.39 -15.64
CA LYS A 130 8.81 -0.41 -15.33
C LYS A 130 8.20 0.90 -14.80
N LYS A 131 7.10 1.40 -15.41
CA LYS A 131 6.38 2.60 -14.96
C LYS A 131 5.88 2.42 -13.53
N TRP A 132 5.19 1.32 -13.23
CA TRP A 132 4.68 1.05 -11.88
C TRP A 132 5.81 0.88 -10.86
N SER A 133 6.87 0.15 -11.24
CA SER A 133 8.07 -0.01 -10.40
C SER A 133 8.69 1.33 -10.02
N ARG A 134 8.85 2.23 -10.99
CA ARG A 134 9.39 3.57 -10.75
C ARG A 134 8.52 4.36 -9.79
N GLN A 135 7.21 4.34 -9.99
CA GLN A 135 6.26 5.07 -9.13
C GLN A 135 6.25 4.55 -7.69
N VAL A 136 6.31 3.22 -7.50
CA VAL A 136 6.42 2.63 -6.16
C VAL A 136 7.75 3.02 -5.52
N LEU A 137 8.87 2.96 -6.25
CA LEU A 137 10.18 3.34 -5.72
C LEU A 137 10.26 4.84 -5.38
N GLU A 138 9.66 5.74 -6.17
CA GLU A 138 9.55 7.17 -5.83
C GLU A 138 8.73 7.38 -4.55
N GLY A 139 7.67 6.63 -4.36
CA GLY A 139 6.90 6.63 -3.11
C GLY A 139 7.72 6.13 -1.92
N LEU A 140 8.47 5.03 -2.08
CA LEU A 140 9.35 4.50 -1.04
C LEU A 140 10.50 5.47 -0.72
N GLU A 141 11.14 6.06 -1.73
CA GLU A 141 12.19 7.08 -1.53
C GLU A 141 11.67 8.24 -0.67
N TYR A 142 10.46 8.74 -0.98
CA TYR A 142 9.84 9.79 -0.20
C TYR A 142 9.62 9.38 1.27
N LEU A 143 9.13 8.16 1.54
CA LEU A 143 8.93 7.66 2.90
C LEU A 143 10.26 7.46 3.63
N HIS A 144 11.24 6.86 2.98
CA HIS A 144 12.53 6.51 3.59
C HIS A 144 13.40 7.75 3.87
N THR A 145 13.27 8.81 3.06
CA THR A 145 13.99 10.08 3.25
C THR A 145 13.22 11.11 4.09
N HIS A 146 11.98 10.77 4.50
CA HIS A 146 11.19 11.61 5.39
C HIS A 146 11.85 11.72 6.78
N GLU A 147 11.69 12.85 7.47
CA GLU A 147 12.17 13.04 8.82
C GLU A 147 10.98 13.17 9.80
N PRO A 148 10.75 12.18 10.66
CA PRO A 148 11.47 10.91 10.83
C PRO A 148 11.25 9.92 9.67
N CYS A 149 12.21 9.01 9.45
CA CYS A 149 12.10 7.94 8.45
C CYS A 149 10.85 7.09 8.66
N ILE A 150 10.10 6.86 7.59
CA ILE A 150 8.87 6.07 7.61
C ILE A 150 9.12 4.75 6.88
N ILE A 151 8.92 3.64 7.57
CA ILE A 151 9.02 2.30 7.03
C ILE A 151 7.62 1.72 6.89
N HIS A 152 7.27 1.21 5.70
CA HIS A 152 5.94 0.66 5.42
C HIS A 152 5.68 -0.66 6.17
N ARG A 153 6.62 -1.59 6.11
CA ARG A 153 6.65 -2.93 6.76
C ARG A 153 5.66 -3.97 6.23
N ASP A 154 4.66 -3.59 5.47
CA ASP A 154 3.70 -4.51 4.86
C ASP A 154 3.42 -4.16 3.38
N LEU A 155 4.47 -3.80 2.64
CA LEU A 155 4.32 -3.55 1.21
C LEU A 155 4.04 -4.88 0.48
N ASN A 156 2.94 -4.92 -0.25
CA ASN A 156 2.54 -6.03 -1.10
C ASN A 156 1.57 -5.55 -2.18
N CYS A 157 1.29 -6.34 -3.20
CA CYS A 157 0.42 -5.92 -4.31
C CYS A 157 -1.04 -5.62 -3.92
N SER A 158 -1.50 -6.02 -2.72
CA SER A 158 -2.81 -5.64 -2.20
C SER A 158 -2.81 -4.24 -1.57
N ASN A 159 -1.64 -3.70 -1.21
CA ASN A 159 -1.45 -2.38 -0.61
C ASN A 159 -0.92 -1.34 -1.62
N ILE A 160 -0.79 -1.71 -2.88
CA ILE A 160 -0.52 -0.81 -3.99
C ILE A 160 -1.81 -0.66 -4.77
N PHE A 161 -2.31 0.56 -4.88
CA PHE A 161 -3.58 0.87 -5.55
C PHE A 161 -3.31 1.50 -6.91
N ILE A 162 -4.23 1.33 -7.85
CA ILE A 162 -4.06 1.82 -9.22
C ILE A 162 -5.26 2.65 -9.67
N ASN A 163 -4.96 3.73 -10.40
CA ASN A 163 -5.94 4.43 -11.23
C ASN A 163 -5.88 3.81 -12.64
N GLY A 164 -6.87 3.02 -13.01
CA GLY A 164 -6.89 2.32 -14.30
C GLY A 164 -6.97 3.24 -15.51
N ASN A 165 -7.46 4.48 -15.36
CA ASN A 165 -7.56 5.45 -16.45
C ASN A 165 -6.20 6.07 -16.81
N THR A 166 -5.36 6.32 -15.79
CA THR A 166 -4.04 6.95 -15.96
C THR A 166 -2.89 5.95 -15.89
N GLY A 167 -3.15 4.76 -15.33
CA GLY A 167 -2.12 3.77 -15.01
C GLY A 167 -1.18 4.21 -13.88
N GLN A 168 -1.57 5.22 -13.09
CA GLN A 168 -0.81 5.67 -11.93
C GLN A 168 -1.07 4.75 -10.74
N VAL A 169 0.01 4.39 -10.01
CA VAL A 169 -0.07 3.61 -8.78
C VAL A 169 0.27 4.45 -7.57
N LYS A 170 -0.31 4.06 -6.42
CA LYS A 170 -0.07 4.69 -5.12
C LYS A 170 0.09 3.63 -4.04
N ILE A 171 1.03 3.84 -3.14
CA ILE A 171 1.22 3.01 -1.95
C ILE A 171 0.16 3.41 -0.92
N GLY A 172 -0.55 2.44 -0.39
CA GLY A 172 -1.54 2.62 0.68
C GLY A 172 -1.27 1.73 1.88
N ASP A 173 -2.15 1.79 2.86
CA ASP A 173 -2.08 1.03 4.12
C ASP A 173 -0.78 1.23 4.92
N LEU A 174 -0.29 2.47 4.91
CA LEU A 174 0.88 2.88 5.69
C LEU A 174 0.62 2.76 7.21
N GLY A 175 1.61 2.27 7.94
CA GLY A 175 1.74 2.48 9.37
C GLY A 175 1.07 1.48 10.30
N PHE A 176 0.13 0.64 9.84
CA PHE A 176 -0.54 -0.31 10.74
C PHE A 176 0.34 -1.47 11.19
N ALA A 177 1.18 -2.00 10.31
CA ALA A 177 2.08 -3.08 10.63
C ALA A 177 3.10 -2.71 11.71
N ALA A 178 3.56 -1.45 11.70
CA ALA A 178 4.52 -0.92 12.67
C ALA A 178 4.01 -0.93 14.11
N ILE A 179 2.72 -0.69 14.28
CA ILE A 179 2.11 -0.48 15.59
C ILE A 179 1.64 -1.80 16.18
N VAL A 180 1.01 -2.62 15.36
CA VAL A 180 0.59 -3.97 15.76
C VAL A 180 1.79 -4.81 16.16
N GLY A 181 2.96 -4.55 15.57
CA GLY A 181 4.16 -5.35 15.76
C GLY A 181 5.00 -5.09 16.98
N LYS A 182 4.92 -3.90 17.59
CA LYS A 182 5.74 -3.60 18.78
C LYS A 182 5.17 -4.06 20.10
N ASN A 183 3.95 -4.63 20.10
CA ASN A 183 3.26 -5.05 21.32
C ASN A 183 3.14 -6.53 21.51
N HIS A 184 4.17 -7.28 21.15
CA HIS A 184 4.11 -8.72 21.22
C HIS A 184 4.50 -9.30 22.58
N GLU A 185 3.49 -9.72 23.27
CA GLU A 185 3.55 -10.93 24.10
C GLU A 185 3.14 -12.22 23.37
N ALA A 186 3.09 -12.29 22.07
CA ALA A 186 2.91 -13.56 21.35
C ALA A 186 3.08 -13.39 19.85
N HIS A 187 4.19 -13.83 19.27
CA HIS A 187 4.35 -14.46 17.96
C HIS A 187 3.40 -14.06 16.79
N SER A 188 2.85 -12.85 16.75
CA SER A 188 2.15 -12.40 15.57
C SER A 188 3.15 -11.80 14.57
N ILE A 189 3.32 -12.50 13.49
CA ILE A 189 4.12 -12.09 12.35
C ILE A 189 3.52 -10.79 11.79
N ILE A 190 4.31 -9.71 11.82
CA ILE A 190 3.93 -8.42 11.28
C ILE A 190 4.12 -8.46 9.78
N GLY A 191 3.07 -8.12 9.03
CA GLY A 191 3.13 -8.11 7.58
C GLY A 191 2.62 -9.39 6.92
N THR A 192 2.82 -9.46 5.63
CA THR A 192 2.42 -10.57 4.79
C THR A 192 3.64 -11.46 4.55
N PRO A 193 3.68 -12.69 5.11
CA PRO A 193 4.90 -13.51 5.19
C PRO A 193 5.62 -13.71 3.86
N GLU A 194 4.89 -13.79 2.76
CA GLU A 194 5.41 -13.99 1.41
C GLU A 194 6.26 -12.82 0.91
N TYR A 195 6.14 -11.64 1.54
CA TYR A 195 6.82 -10.40 1.14
C TYR A 195 7.82 -9.92 2.19
N MET A 196 7.89 -10.60 3.34
CA MET A 196 8.71 -10.18 4.46
C MET A 196 10.18 -10.49 4.23
N ALA A 197 11.02 -9.48 4.41
CA ALA A 197 12.47 -9.64 4.41
C ALA A 197 12.92 -10.52 5.59
N PRO A 198 14.02 -11.31 5.44
CA PRO A 198 14.51 -12.16 6.51
C PRO A 198 14.85 -11.40 7.80
N GLU A 199 15.41 -10.20 7.68
CA GLU A 199 15.76 -9.35 8.83
C GLU A 199 14.54 -8.75 9.54
N LEU A 200 13.35 -8.77 8.93
CA LEU A 200 12.11 -8.30 9.60
C LEU A 200 11.68 -9.26 10.73
N TYR A 201 12.14 -10.52 10.68
CA TYR A 201 11.94 -11.48 11.77
C TYR A 201 12.89 -11.24 12.95
N GLU A 202 13.91 -10.40 12.74
CA GLU A 202 14.81 -9.91 13.76
C GLU A 202 14.33 -8.53 14.22
N GLU A 203 14.69 -8.09 15.44
CA GLU A 203 14.26 -6.79 15.94
C GLU A 203 15.06 -5.62 15.34
N ASP A 204 16.21 -5.91 14.75
CA ASP A 204 17.15 -4.93 14.17
C ASP A 204 17.03 -4.89 12.64
N TYR A 205 16.12 -4.09 12.14
CA TYR A 205 15.90 -3.86 10.71
C TYR A 205 15.78 -2.38 10.37
N THR A 206 15.96 -2.04 9.10
CA THR A 206 15.87 -0.69 8.54
C THR A 206 14.78 -0.59 7.48
N GLU A 207 14.65 0.56 6.84
CA GLU A 207 13.78 0.78 5.69
C GLU A 207 14.05 -0.17 4.51
N MET A 208 15.21 -0.84 4.51
CA MET A 208 15.59 -1.80 3.47
C MET A 208 14.66 -3.01 3.39
N VAL A 209 13.86 -3.29 4.43
CA VAL A 209 12.82 -4.33 4.39
C VAL A 209 11.76 -4.04 3.34
N ASP A 210 11.43 -2.76 3.11
CA ASP A 210 10.46 -2.35 2.08
C ASP A 210 10.99 -2.59 0.66
N ILE A 211 12.30 -2.48 0.44
CA ILE A 211 12.94 -2.77 -0.84
C ILE A 211 12.85 -4.25 -1.18
N TYR A 212 13.04 -5.13 -0.19
CA TYR A 212 12.82 -6.57 -0.35
C TYR A 212 11.35 -6.85 -0.74
N SER A 213 10.42 -6.27 0.00
CA SER A 213 8.98 -6.40 -0.28
C SER A 213 8.62 -5.88 -1.67
N PHE A 214 9.22 -4.77 -2.11
CA PHE A 214 9.09 -4.26 -3.49
C PHE A 214 9.58 -5.30 -4.52
N GLY A 215 10.73 -5.94 -4.31
CA GLY A 215 11.23 -7.00 -5.18
C GLY A 215 10.25 -8.17 -5.30
N MET A 216 9.61 -8.56 -4.18
CA MET A 216 8.57 -9.58 -4.17
C MET A 216 7.28 -9.12 -4.89
N CYS A 217 6.91 -7.84 -4.76
CA CYS A 217 5.80 -7.28 -5.54
C CYS A 217 6.08 -7.35 -7.05
N LEU A 218 7.29 -7.00 -7.48
CA LEU A 218 7.66 -7.07 -8.90
C LEU A 218 7.63 -8.52 -9.39
N LEU A 219 8.10 -9.48 -8.59
CA LEU A 219 8.02 -10.90 -8.90
C LEU A 219 6.57 -11.34 -9.11
N GLU A 220 5.65 -10.97 -8.21
CA GLU A 220 4.21 -11.26 -8.36
C GLU A 220 3.64 -10.62 -9.62
N MET A 221 3.98 -9.36 -9.90
CA MET A 221 3.50 -8.66 -11.10
C MET A 221 3.94 -9.35 -12.41
N VAL A 222 5.15 -9.90 -12.43
CA VAL A 222 5.71 -10.59 -13.61
C VAL A 222 5.15 -11.99 -13.77
N THR A 223 5.12 -12.76 -12.69
CA THR A 223 4.74 -14.18 -12.72
C THR A 223 3.25 -14.43 -12.57
N MET A 224 2.49 -13.46 -12.07
CA MET A 224 1.08 -13.58 -11.69
C MET A 224 0.86 -14.57 -10.52
N GLU A 225 1.90 -14.91 -9.81
CA GLU A 225 1.86 -15.82 -8.67
C GLU A 225 2.36 -15.12 -7.42
N ILE A 226 1.72 -15.40 -6.29
CA ILE A 226 2.19 -14.93 -4.99
C ILE A 226 3.56 -15.58 -4.72
N PRO A 227 4.57 -14.82 -4.28
CA PRO A 227 5.87 -15.40 -3.90
C PRO A 227 5.71 -16.54 -2.89
N TYR A 228 6.56 -17.56 -3.00
CA TYR A 228 6.49 -18.76 -2.13
C TYR A 228 5.15 -19.52 -2.18
N SER A 229 4.38 -19.41 -3.28
CA SER A 229 3.14 -20.20 -3.47
C SER A 229 3.37 -21.71 -3.51
N GLU A 230 4.61 -22.15 -3.64
CA GLU A 230 5.01 -23.55 -3.47
C GLU A 230 5.02 -24.03 -2.01
N CYS A 231 4.89 -23.11 -1.04
CA CYS A 231 4.82 -23.45 0.39
C CYS A 231 3.36 -23.57 0.83
N ASP A 232 3.06 -24.60 1.62
CA ASP A 232 1.73 -24.88 2.15
C ASP A 232 1.47 -24.27 3.53
N SER A 233 2.49 -23.62 4.12
CA SER A 233 2.38 -23.00 5.45
C SER A 233 3.35 -21.85 5.63
N VAL A 234 2.97 -20.90 6.50
CA VAL A 234 3.80 -19.76 6.91
C VAL A 234 5.14 -20.23 7.49
N ALA A 235 5.13 -21.34 8.25
CA ALA A 235 6.35 -21.91 8.83
C ALA A 235 7.37 -22.37 7.77
N LYS A 236 6.89 -22.89 6.63
CA LYS A 236 7.77 -23.27 5.50
C LYS A 236 8.30 -22.03 4.78
N ILE A 237 7.48 -20.98 4.62
CA ILE A 237 7.94 -19.68 4.09
C ILE A 237 9.06 -19.15 4.98
N TYR A 238 8.82 -19.04 6.27
CA TYR A 238 9.81 -18.57 7.25
C TYR A 238 11.16 -19.34 7.14
N LYS A 239 11.09 -20.66 7.11
CA LYS A 239 12.30 -21.49 6.97
C LYS A 239 13.08 -21.23 5.69
N LYS A 240 12.38 -21.05 4.56
CA LYS A 240 13.02 -20.72 3.28
C LYS A 240 13.66 -19.33 3.30
N VAL A 241 12.90 -18.33 3.74
CA VAL A 241 13.35 -16.93 3.78
C VAL A 241 14.58 -16.78 4.67
N THR A 242 14.55 -17.34 5.88
CA THR A 242 15.68 -17.27 6.83
C THR A 242 16.89 -18.10 6.38
N ALA A 243 16.68 -19.15 5.58
CA ALA A 243 17.75 -19.91 4.95
C ALA A 243 18.30 -19.27 3.66
N GLY A 244 17.79 -18.12 3.24
CA GLY A 244 18.18 -17.43 1.99
C GLY A 244 17.70 -18.13 0.72
N ILE A 245 16.72 -19.05 0.83
CA ILE A 245 16.15 -19.77 -0.33
C ILE A 245 15.11 -18.86 -0.99
N LYS A 246 15.36 -18.51 -2.24
CA LYS A 246 14.47 -17.64 -3.06
C LYS A 246 13.18 -18.36 -3.45
N PRO A 247 12.07 -17.65 -3.71
CA PRO A 247 10.81 -18.25 -4.14
C PRO A 247 10.97 -18.96 -5.49
N ALA A 248 10.33 -20.11 -5.66
CA ALA A 248 10.41 -20.90 -6.89
C ALA A 248 9.90 -20.14 -8.12
N GLY A 249 8.97 -19.20 -7.94
CA GLY A 249 8.47 -18.33 -9.00
C GLY A 249 9.56 -17.55 -9.74
N LEU A 250 10.70 -17.27 -9.11
CA LEU A 250 11.83 -16.58 -9.72
C LEU A 250 12.41 -17.33 -10.94
N ASN A 251 12.27 -18.66 -10.96
CA ASN A 251 12.70 -19.49 -12.10
C ASN A 251 11.78 -19.36 -13.31
N LYS A 252 10.59 -18.79 -13.15
CA LYS A 252 9.62 -18.52 -14.23
C LYS A 252 9.86 -17.18 -14.91
N VAL A 253 10.73 -16.34 -14.36
CA VAL A 253 11.09 -15.06 -14.96
C VAL A 253 12.08 -15.33 -16.09
N THR A 254 11.62 -15.14 -17.32
CA THR A 254 12.39 -15.45 -18.54
C THR A 254 13.27 -14.29 -19.01
N ASP A 255 12.85 -13.06 -18.74
CA ASP A 255 13.63 -11.86 -19.08
C ASP A 255 14.79 -11.70 -18.06
N PRO A 256 16.05 -11.74 -18.54
CA PRO A 256 17.21 -11.69 -17.65
C PRO A 256 17.40 -10.36 -16.95
N GLU A 257 16.98 -9.23 -17.57
CA GLU A 257 17.09 -7.91 -16.96
C GLU A 257 16.07 -7.76 -15.81
N VAL A 258 14.84 -8.20 -16.03
CA VAL A 258 13.80 -8.25 -15.01
C VAL A 258 14.24 -9.12 -13.84
N LYS A 259 14.76 -10.32 -14.14
CA LYS A 259 15.24 -11.26 -13.12
C LYS A 259 16.36 -10.67 -12.29
N ALA A 260 17.36 -10.06 -12.94
CA ALA A 260 18.49 -9.42 -12.26
C ALA A 260 18.03 -8.27 -11.34
N PHE A 261 17.06 -7.47 -11.80
CA PHE A 261 16.52 -6.36 -11.02
C PHE A 261 15.74 -6.85 -9.78
N ILE A 262 14.93 -7.93 -9.92
CA ILE A 262 14.27 -8.56 -8.78
C ILE A 262 15.32 -9.11 -7.80
N GLU A 263 16.31 -9.88 -8.28
CA GLU A 263 17.36 -10.48 -7.44
C GLU A 263 18.15 -9.43 -6.67
N LYS A 264 18.45 -8.29 -7.29
CA LYS A 264 19.09 -7.15 -6.65
C LYS A 264 18.23 -6.59 -5.50
N SER A 265 16.92 -6.47 -5.70
CA SER A 265 15.99 -5.95 -4.69
C SER A 265 15.79 -6.90 -3.51
N ILE A 266 15.86 -8.22 -3.72
CA ILE A 266 15.74 -9.24 -2.66
C ILE A 266 17.07 -9.78 -2.14
N ALA A 267 18.17 -9.08 -2.43
CA ALA A 267 19.50 -9.42 -1.93
C ALA A 267 19.58 -9.30 -0.40
N GLN A 268 20.68 -9.79 0.18
CA GLN A 268 20.98 -9.59 1.60
C GLN A 268 20.98 -8.09 1.95
N PRO A 269 20.63 -7.69 3.18
CA PRO A 269 20.44 -6.28 3.55
C PRO A 269 21.61 -5.37 3.17
N ARG A 270 22.86 -5.83 3.38
CA ARG A 270 24.09 -5.07 3.07
C ARG A 270 24.35 -4.89 1.57
N ALA A 271 23.81 -5.77 0.73
CA ALA A 271 23.97 -5.74 -0.73
C ALA A 271 22.74 -5.18 -1.44
N ARG A 272 21.65 -4.94 -0.72
CA ARG A 272 20.39 -4.45 -1.25
C ARG A 272 20.51 -2.95 -1.49
N PRO A 273 20.22 -2.46 -2.72
CA PRO A 273 20.24 -1.03 -3.02
C PRO A 273 19.09 -0.29 -2.32
N SER A 274 19.27 1.00 -2.09
CA SER A 274 18.18 1.90 -1.64
C SER A 274 17.16 2.14 -2.77
N ALA A 275 16.00 2.73 -2.43
CA ALA A 275 15.03 3.17 -3.43
C ALA A 275 15.66 4.17 -4.43
N SER A 276 16.46 5.12 -3.91
CA SER A 276 17.18 6.10 -4.74
C SER A 276 18.18 5.45 -5.71
N ASP A 277 18.87 4.38 -5.28
CA ASP A 277 19.80 3.66 -6.15
C ASP A 277 19.08 2.86 -7.23
N LEU A 278 17.96 2.20 -6.86
CA LEU A 278 17.15 1.46 -7.83
C LEU A 278 16.49 2.37 -8.87
N LEU A 279 16.11 3.59 -8.50
CA LEU A 279 15.57 4.59 -9.44
C LEU A 279 16.58 5.00 -10.53
N LYS A 280 17.88 4.90 -10.23
CA LYS A 280 18.98 5.16 -11.18
C LYS A 280 19.41 3.92 -11.97
N ASP A 281 18.83 2.76 -11.67
CA ASP A 281 19.19 1.51 -12.33
C ASP A 281 18.85 1.58 -13.83
N PRO A 282 19.77 1.15 -14.73
CA PRO A 282 19.53 1.13 -16.18
C PRO A 282 18.27 0.38 -16.60
N PHE A 283 17.85 -0.63 -15.84
CA PHE A 283 16.60 -1.35 -16.06
C PHE A 283 15.39 -0.43 -16.11
N LEU A 284 15.33 0.60 -15.24
CA LEU A 284 14.22 1.55 -15.18
C LEU A 284 14.38 2.73 -16.16
N SER A 285 15.53 2.89 -16.81
CA SER A 285 15.70 3.94 -17.82
C SER A 285 14.73 3.71 -18.98
N GLU A 286 14.10 4.77 -19.46
CA GLU A 286 13.34 4.68 -20.70
C GLU A 286 14.31 4.40 -21.86
N PRO A 287 13.96 3.52 -22.83
CA PRO A 287 14.73 3.44 -24.05
C PRO A 287 14.78 4.84 -24.63
N LYS A 288 15.99 5.33 -24.95
CA LYS A 288 16.16 6.59 -25.70
C LYS A 288 15.23 6.47 -26.90
N SER A 289 14.23 7.34 -26.99
CA SER A 289 13.36 7.40 -28.16
C SER A 289 14.29 7.65 -29.37
N ASN A 290 14.23 6.79 -30.37
CA ASN A 290 14.92 6.96 -31.65
C ASN A 290 14.33 8.16 -32.41
N ILE A 291 14.36 9.35 -31.82
CA ILE A 291 13.99 10.61 -32.49
C ILE A 291 15.18 11.10 -33.34
N GLU A 292 16.42 10.64 -33.06
CA GLU A 292 17.59 11.00 -33.85
C GLU A 292 17.74 10.24 -35.18
N GLU A 293 16.99 9.17 -35.46
CA GLU A 293 17.03 8.48 -36.75
C GLU A 293 16.06 9.04 -37.79
N ILE A 294 15.18 9.96 -37.46
CA ILE A 294 14.22 10.55 -38.42
C ILE A 294 14.76 11.83 -39.06
N GLU A 295 15.75 12.50 -38.47
CA GLU A 295 16.37 13.69 -39.06
C GLU A 295 17.48 13.40 -40.11
N LEU A 296 17.83 12.12 -40.33
CA LEU A 296 18.84 11.72 -41.32
C LEU A 296 18.24 11.20 -42.63
N ILE A 297 16.92 11.25 -42.83
CA ILE A 297 16.24 10.77 -44.07
C ILE A 297 15.36 11.88 -44.71
N LEU A 298 15.50 13.11 -44.31
CA LEU A 298 15.00 14.28 -45.01
C LEU A 298 16.17 15.20 -45.38
#